data_57347d81439ac08bf9e48dfe9877c534
#
_entry.id   57347d81439ac08bf9e48dfe9877c534
#
_cell.length_a   1.000
_cell.length_b   1.000
_cell.length_c   1.000
_cell.angle_alpha   90.00
_cell.angle_beta   90.00
_cell.angle_gamma   90.00
#
_symmetry.space_group_name_H-M   'P 1'
#
loop_
_entity.id
_entity.type
_entity.pdbx_description
1 polymer ?
#
loop_
_entity_poly.entity_id
_entity_poly.type
_entity_poly.pdbx_seq_one_letter_code
_entity_poly.pdbx_strand_id
1 'polypeptide(L)'
;MKLFNKTTLAPLLGLLALVSCQKDDEPTISGDSLSVDREEIVVGPDRIHETVVVTAADRIEWVTSSSKFFVSTTPANGSGSGEVTFIIDSTLEAGSRTAQIRIMNRMDNSQRRIVNITQFGYGKQILLQEEQMQVASSAAYEKRHVKTRVTTNVAFILDPQVEYELGEELTPEDRVLLTDKDLKGWVRIDAATLPSDEEQEAELDSKDRPRSFEIRIPWEMNTVPYTRIARIRLIPADDDVELVDKDGKPTGEVILTLRQEAARRITDDRAGDSLAVITINEKLQSMMSWNTSENMTNWDMVTLWEETDEDKPCDEAVGRVRSVSFSMFDLKEGETIPREIRYLKYLESFTLQSNTNRHQREMELGAEICELEYLKKLEIFSYGLIRLPDEFVKLGDTLEELDLASNNFGSLQQIMAVVNKTNFPHLKKLDLGGGKRRDTVSSSC
;
A
#
# COMPACT_ATOMS: atom_id res chain seq x y z
N MET A 1 -69.62 6.91 1.69
CA MET A 1 -69.90 8.32 1.34
C MET A 1 -68.70 8.88 0.58
N LYS A 2 -68.93 9.07 -0.73
CA LYS A 2 -68.33 10.05 -1.67
C LYS A 2 -66.81 10.12 -1.74
N LEU A 3 -66.17 9.75 -2.77
CA LEU A 3 -66.20 10.00 -4.25
C LEU A 3 -65.00 10.86 -4.68
N PHE A 4 -64.33 10.29 -5.66
CA PHE A 4 -63.85 10.80 -6.95
C PHE A 4 -62.46 11.41 -7.00
N ASN A 5 -61.55 10.82 -7.73
CA ASN A 5 -61.27 10.80 -9.21
C ASN A 5 -60.37 11.98 -9.60
N LYS A 6 -59.35 11.90 -10.40
CA LYS A 6 -59.07 11.37 -11.74
C LYS A 6 -57.60 11.64 -12.09
N THR A 7 -56.89 10.67 -12.58
CA THR A 7 -56.28 10.53 -13.90
C THR A 7 -56.03 11.77 -14.78
N THR A 8 -54.81 11.91 -15.29
CA THR A 8 -54.45 12.12 -16.71
C THR A 8 -52.92 12.14 -16.82
N LEU A 9 -52.32 11.21 -17.49
CA LEU A 9 -51.89 11.11 -18.89
C LEU A 9 -50.73 12.05 -19.29
N ALA A 10 -49.65 11.41 -19.70
CA ALA A 10 -48.46 11.99 -20.34
C ALA A 10 -48.81 12.63 -21.73
N PRO A 11 -47.88 13.36 -22.30
CA PRO A 11 -47.25 12.86 -23.47
C PRO A 11 -45.74 13.03 -23.57
N LEU A 12 -45.17 12.07 -24.23
CA LEU A 12 -43.91 11.91 -24.87
C LEU A 12 -43.72 12.98 -25.98
N LEU A 13 -42.57 13.68 -25.99
CA LEU A 13 -41.96 14.30 -27.20
C LEU A 13 -40.54 14.69 -26.85
N GLY A 14 -39.56 14.10 -27.47
CA GLY A 14 -38.92 14.56 -28.67
C GLY A 14 -37.44 14.81 -28.38
N LEU A 15 -36.61 13.84 -28.76
CA LEU A 15 -35.15 13.96 -28.87
C LEU A 15 -34.79 15.09 -29.84
N LEU A 16 -33.97 16.01 -29.40
CA LEU A 16 -33.11 16.80 -30.29
C LEU A 16 -31.73 16.87 -29.67
N ALA A 17 -30.81 16.07 -30.23
CA ALA A 17 -29.40 16.15 -29.99
C ALA A 17 -28.85 17.47 -30.52
N LEU A 18 -28.50 18.39 -29.67
CA LEU A 18 -27.62 19.50 -30.00
C LEU A 18 -26.21 19.11 -29.57
N VAL A 19 -25.40 18.78 -30.56
CA VAL A 19 -23.93 18.75 -30.41
C VAL A 19 -23.52 20.21 -30.19
N SER A 20 -23.25 20.54 -28.92
CA SER A 20 -22.56 21.76 -28.53
C SER A 20 -21.07 21.47 -28.49
N CYS A 21 -20.31 22.08 -29.40
CA CYS A 21 -18.87 22.21 -29.25
C CYS A 21 -18.58 22.76 -27.83
N GLN A 22 -17.96 21.96 -26.97
CA GLN A 22 -17.33 22.49 -25.79
C GLN A 22 -16.17 23.38 -26.26
N LYS A 23 -16.31 24.68 -26.08
CA LYS A 23 -15.19 25.57 -25.93
C LYS A 23 -14.43 25.10 -24.69
N ASP A 24 -13.11 25.01 -24.81
CA ASP A 24 -12.21 24.87 -23.67
C ASP A 24 -12.61 25.94 -22.65
N ASP A 25 -13.13 25.49 -21.51
CA ASP A 25 -13.38 26.36 -20.38
C ASP A 25 -12.00 26.79 -19.83
N GLU A 26 -11.59 27.97 -20.17
CA GLU A 26 -10.58 28.67 -19.36
C GLU A 26 -11.07 28.66 -17.92
N PRO A 27 -10.20 28.32 -16.93
CA PRO A 27 -10.61 28.27 -15.53
C PRO A 27 -11.16 29.64 -15.14
N THR A 28 -12.46 29.71 -14.89
CA THR A 28 -13.11 30.91 -14.36
C THR A 28 -12.52 31.17 -12.98
N ILE A 29 -11.58 32.09 -12.89
CA ILE A 29 -11.01 32.56 -11.64
C ILE A 29 -12.17 33.20 -10.86
N SER A 30 -12.55 32.58 -9.73
CA SER A 30 -13.53 33.22 -8.85
C SER A 30 -12.97 34.58 -8.43
N GLY A 31 -13.76 35.64 -8.53
CA GLY A 31 -13.33 37.05 -8.54
C GLY A 31 -12.52 37.57 -7.33
N ASP A 32 -12.05 36.71 -6.44
CA ASP A 32 -11.31 37.03 -5.22
C ASP A 32 -10.12 36.09 -4.94
N SER A 33 -9.56 35.38 -5.91
CA SER A 33 -8.46 34.45 -5.69
C SER A 33 -7.11 35.01 -6.14
N LEU A 34 -6.10 34.88 -5.27
CA LEU A 34 -4.68 35.11 -5.57
C LEU A 34 -4.01 33.73 -5.69
N SER A 35 -3.35 33.44 -6.80
CA SER A 35 -2.61 32.20 -7.03
C SER A 35 -1.26 32.47 -7.70
N VAL A 36 -0.40 31.45 -7.67
CA VAL A 36 0.92 31.45 -8.32
C VAL A 36 1.06 30.18 -9.14
N ASP A 37 1.83 30.21 -10.21
CA ASP A 37 2.07 29.09 -11.10
C ASP A 37 2.92 28.00 -10.44
N ARG A 38 3.77 28.34 -9.45
CA ARG A 38 4.59 27.40 -8.69
C ARG A 38 4.83 27.89 -7.27
N GLU A 39 4.85 26.97 -6.33
CA GLU A 39 5.05 27.23 -4.89
C GLU A 39 6.42 26.76 -4.38
N GLU A 40 7.25 26.21 -5.27
CA GLU A 40 8.59 25.72 -4.96
C GLU A 40 9.58 26.07 -6.08
N ILE A 41 10.77 26.52 -5.68
CA ILE A 41 11.89 26.82 -6.55
C ILE A 41 13.14 26.21 -5.94
N VAL A 42 13.86 25.40 -6.74
CA VAL A 42 15.09 24.74 -6.32
C VAL A 42 16.20 25.16 -7.28
N VAL A 43 17.29 25.71 -6.74
CA VAL A 43 18.36 26.29 -7.54
C VAL A 43 19.75 25.91 -7.01
N GLY A 44 20.75 26.02 -7.87
CA GLY A 44 22.16 25.82 -7.54
C GLY A 44 22.80 27.01 -6.84
N PRO A 45 24.13 26.97 -6.63
CA PRO A 45 24.88 27.97 -5.87
C PRO A 45 25.03 29.32 -6.56
N ASP A 46 24.87 29.37 -7.87
CA ASP A 46 25.08 30.56 -8.66
C ASP A 46 23.93 31.55 -8.54
N ARG A 47 24.22 32.82 -8.83
CA ARG A 47 23.17 33.84 -8.91
C ARG A 47 22.23 33.54 -10.06
N ILE A 48 20.92 33.52 -9.78
CA ILE A 48 19.89 33.22 -10.76
C ILE A 48 18.68 34.13 -10.64
N HIS A 49 17.95 34.27 -11.74
CA HIS A 49 16.67 34.95 -11.82
C HIS A 49 15.57 33.97 -12.18
N GLU A 50 14.57 33.83 -11.32
CA GLU A 50 13.42 32.96 -11.52
C GLU A 50 12.15 33.77 -11.60
N THR A 51 11.33 33.55 -12.61
CA THR A 51 10.06 34.29 -12.80
C THR A 51 8.90 33.44 -12.33
N VAL A 52 8.03 34.00 -11.52
CA VAL A 52 6.79 33.42 -11.02
C VAL A 52 5.62 34.24 -11.56
N VAL A 53 4.62 33.55 -12.11
CA VAL A 53 3.39 34.16 -12.60
C VAL A 53 2.39 34.24 -11.46
N VAL A 54 1.98 35.45 -11.14
CA VAL A 54 0.90 35.75 -10.21
C VAL A 54 -0.38 35.89 -10.99
N THR A 55 -1.42 35.12 -10.63
CA THR A 55 -2.75 35.22 -11.19
C THR A 55 -3.71 35.79 -10.17
N ALA A 56 -4.32 36.94 -10.47
CA ALA A 56 -5.25 37.63 -9.59
C ALA A 56 -6.26 38.44 -10.40
N ALA A 57 -7.43 38.73 -9.80
CA ALA A 57 -8.37 39.67 -10.41
C ALA A 57 -7.77 41.08 -10.43
N ASP A 58 -8.14 41.90 -11.45
CA ASP A 58 -7.58 43.27 -11.69
C ASP A 58 -7.63 44.18 -10.49
N ARG A 59 -8.59 44.04 -9.60
CA ARG A 59 -8.78 44.82 -8.38
C ARG A 59 -7.87 44.40 -7.21
N ILE A 60 -7.17 43.27 -7.32
CA ILE A 60 -6.31 42.78 -6.24
C ILE A 60 -4.94 43.41 -6.38
N GLU A 61 -4.60 44.29 -5.43
CA GLU A 61 -3.24 44.77 -5.24
C GLU A 61 -2.46 43.82 -4.38
N TRP A 62 -1.32 43.34 -4.83
CA TRP A 62 -0.48 42.43 -4.09
C TRP A 62 0.90 43.01 -3.82
N VAL A 63 1.51 42.51 -2.74
CA VAL A 63 2.88 42.88 -2.34
C VAL A 63 3.67 41.59 -2.08
N THR A 64 4.96 41.64 -2.35
CA THR A 64 5.89 40.56 -2.07
C THR A 64 6.75 40.87 -0.86
N SER A 65 7.14 39.85 -0.11
CA SER A 65 8.13 39.99 0.95
C SER A 65 8.99 38.74 1.03
N SER A 66 10.29 38.89 1.20
CA SER A 66 11.23 37.82 1.40
C SER A 66 11.52 37.60 2.89
N SER A 67 11.62 36.36 3.32
CA SER A 67 12.05 35.98 4.68
C SER A 67 13.57 36.08 4.88
N LYS A 68 14.35 36.19 3.79
CA LYS A 68 15.82 36.19 3.80
C LYS A 68 16.39 37.19 2.81
N PHE A 69 17.52 37.83 3.16
CA PHE A 69 18.14 38.86 2.37
C PHE A 69 18.76 38.41 1.05
N PHE A 70 19.07 37.13 0.90
CA PHE A 70 19.66 36.59 -0.32
C PHE A 70 18.66 36.45 -1.49
N VAL A 71 17.37 36.72 -1.24
CA VAL A 71 16.35 36.76 -2.28
C VAL A 71 15.66 38.07 -2.27
N SER A 72 15.63 38.74 -3.41
CA SER A 72 14.87 39.96 -3.66
C SER A 72 13.86 39.73 -4.78
N THR A 73 12.82 40.57 -4.85
CA THR A 73 11.73 40.44 -5.82
C THR A 73 11.56 41.73 -6.63
N THR A 74 11.28 41.57 -7.91
CA THR A 74 10.99 42.72 -8.79
C THR A 74 9.90 42.36 -9.83
N PRO A 75 8.80 43.11 -9.90
CA PRO A 75 8.41 44.16 -8.97
C PRO A 75 8.08 43.65 -7.58
N ALA A 76 8.23 44.48 -6.55
CA ALA A 76 7.88 44.15 -5.18
C ALA A 76 6.36 44.27 -4.89
N ASN A 77 5.59 44.81 -5.83
CA ASN A 77 4.14 44.94 -5.75
C ASN A 77 3.54 45.00 -7.16
N GLY A 78 2.26 44.70 -7.27
CA GLY A 78 1.53 44.73 -8.52
C GLY A 78 0.01 44.78 -8.31
N SER A 79 -0.73 44.79 -9.40
CA SER A 79 -2.18 44.76 -9.42
C SER A 79 -2.66 43.79 -10.50
N GLY A 80 -3.64 42.98 -10.18
CA GLY A 80 -4.11 41.94 -11.08
C GLY A 80 -3.05 40.85 -11.35
N SER A 81 -3.18 40.17 -12.48
CA SER A 81 -2.20 39.19 -12.91
C SER A 81 -0.91 39.83 -13.41
N GLY A 82 0.22 39.18 -13.14
CA GLY A 82 1.53 39.73 -13.55
C GLY A 82 2.68 38.79 -13.21
N GLU A 83 3.87 39.14 -13.61
CA GLU A 83 5.09 38.38 -13.36
C GLU A 83 5.91 39.02 -12.26
N VAL A 84 6.51 38.19 -11.41
CA VAL A 84 7.47 38.61 -10.39
C VAL A 84 8.77 37.84 -10.61
N THR A 85 9.84 38.54 -10.82
CA THR A 85 11.19 37.96 -10.89
C THR A 85 11.80 37.90 -9.49
N PHE A 86 12.20 36.72 -9.07
CA PHE A 86 12.97 36.47 -7.85
C PHE A 86 14.45 36.47 -8.22
N ILE A 87 15.20 37.36 -7.63
CA ILE A 87 16.64 37.47 -7.80
C ILE A 87 17.28 36.79 -6.60
N ILE A 88 17.91 35.66 -6.85
CA ILE A 88 18.55 34.81 -5.82
C ILE A 88 20.06 34.99 -5.95
N ASP A 89 20.69 35.50 -4.90
CA ASP A 89 22.13 35.76 -4.89
C ASP A 89 22.93 34.46 -4.78
N SER A 90 24.15 34.46 -5.32
CA SER A 90 25.07 33.33 -5.22
C SER A 90 25.45 32.98 -3.76
N THR A 91 25.90 31.77 -3.53
CA THR A 91 26.48 31.32 -2.26
C THR A 91 27.83 30.66 -2.50
N LEU A 92 28.73 30.74 -1.53
CA LEU A 92 30.02 30.04 -1.52
C LEU A 92 30.03 28.89 -0.49
N GLU A 93 28.93 28.70 0.23
CA GLU A 93 28.81 27.65 1.25
C GLU A 93 28.67 26.27 0.59
N ALA A 94 29.04 25.22 1.31
CA ALA A 94 28.77 23.84 0.89
C ALA A 94 27.34 23.44 1.14
N GLY A 95 26.73 23.92 2.23
CA GLY A 95 25.38 23.61 2.64
C GLY A 95 24.30 24.33 1.84
N SER A 96 23.05 23.94 2.07
CA SER A 96 21.88 24.58 1.46
C SER A 96 21.29 25.66 2.36
N ARG A 97 20.55 26.59 1.74
CA ARG A 97 19.79 27.63 2.45
C ARG A 97 18.39 27.77 1.87
N THR A 98 17.45 28.18 2.72
CA THR A 98 16.04 28.30 2.33
C THR A 98 15.53 29.72 2.57
N ALA A 99 14.57 30.13 1.73
CA ALA A 99 13.82 31.37 1.90
C ALA A 99 12.34 31.12 1.56
N GLN A 100 11.49 31.97 2.09
CA GLN A 100 10.08 32.04 1.72
C GLN A 100 9.76 33.40 1.16
N ILE A 101 9.17 33.41 -0.02
CA ILE A 101 8.59 34.63 -0.61
C ILE A 101 7.09 34.56 -0.36
N ARG A 102 6.57 35.56 0.31
CA ARG A 102 5.13 35.76 0.53
C ARG A 102 4.60 36.72 -0.48
N ILE A 103 3.57 36.34 -1.20
CA ILE A 103 2.80 37.16 -2.11
C ILE A 103 1.43 37.35 -1.47
N MET A 104 1.08 38.55 -1.07
CA MET A 104 -0.11 38.80 -0.23
C MET A 104 -0.97 39.89 -0.86
N ASN A 105 -2.29 39.70 -0.81
CA ASN A 105 -3.24 40.75 -1.10
C ASN A 105 -3.07 41.88 -0.05
N ARG A 106 -2.84 43.11 -0.53
CA ARG A 106 -2.57 44.28 0.31
C ARG A 106 -3.75 44.64 1.23
N MET A 107 -4.97 44.37 0.79
CA MET A 107 -6.20 44.68 1.51
C MET A 107 -6.72 43.53 2.36
N ASP A 108 -6.26 42.30 2.08
CA ASP A 108 -6.71 41.09 2.77
C ASP A 108 -5.55 40.12 2.98
N ASN A 109 -4.93 40.17 4.15
CA ASN A 109 -3.80 39.30 4.51
C ASN A 109 -4.13 37.81 4.59
N SER A 110 -5.42 37.42 4.59
CA SER A 110 -5.84 36.00 4.53
C SER A 110 -5.56 35.42 3.14
N GLN A 111 -5.59 36.24 2.11
CA GLN A 111 -5.24 35.87 0.75
C GLN A 111 -3.73 36.01 0.54
N ARG A 112 -3.03 34.92 0.73
CA ARG A 112 -1.57 34.86 0.55
C ARG A 112 -1.15 33.57 -0.13
N ARG A 113 -0.03 33.64 -0.86
CA ARG A 113 0.71 32.50 -1.38
C ARG A 113 2.14 32.55 -0.87
N ILE A 114 2.72 31.37 -0.68
CA ILE A 114 4.09 31.22 -0.23
C ILE A 114 4.83 30.43 -1.30
N VAL A 115 5.91 31.02 -1.82
CA VAL A 115 6.85 30.30 -2.67
C VAL A 115 8.08 29.97 -1.83
N ASN A 116 8.35 28.68 -1.68
CA ASN A 116 9.51 28.17 -0.96
C ASN A 116 10.71 28.10 -1.91
N ILE A 117 11.84 28.62 -1.48
CA ILE A 117 13.09 28.61 -2.25
C ILE A 117 14.09 27.76 -1.49
N THR A 118 14.66 26.75 -2.16
CA THR A 118 15.80 25.99 -1.69
C THR A 118 16.98 26.27 -2.62
N GLN A 119 18.03 26.87 -2.10
CA GLN A 119 19.27 27.07 -2.81
C GLN A 119 20.33 26.13 -2.26
N PHE A 120 20.82 25.24 -3.12
CA PHE A 120 21.97 24.38 -2.81
C PHE A 120 23.26 25.18 -2.84
N GLY A 121 24.20 24.80 -1.98
CA GLY A 121 25.59 25.20 -2.09
C GLY A 121 26.38 24.29 -3.04
N TYR A 122 27.70 24.28 -2.90
CA TYR A 122 28.58 23.47 -3.74
C TYR A 122 28.68 22.00 -3.30
N GLY A 123 28.26 21.69 -2.07
CA GLY A 123 28.20 20.31 -1.56
C GLY A 123 27.07 19.50 -2.19
N LYS A 124 27.27 18.22 -2.32
CA LYS A 124 26.24 17.29 -2.81
C LYS A 124 25.33 16.89 -1.67
N GLN A 125 24.03 17.01 -1.89
CA GLN A 125 23.03 16.83 -0.83
C GLN A 125 21.80 16.09 -1.33
N ILE A 126 21.24 15.29 -0.43
CA ILE A 126 19.89 14.70 -0.53
C ILE A 126 19.11 15.17 0.69
N LEU A 127 18.07 15.94 0.50
CA LEU A 127 17.27 16.53 1.57
C LEU A 127 15.89 15.88 1.56
N LEU A 128 15.48 15.33 2.70
CA LEU A 128 14.12 14.82 2.92
C LEU A 128 13.25 15.92 3.53
N GLN A 129 12.03 16.04 3.07
CA GLN A 129 11.02 16.89 3.69
C GLN A 129 10.69 16.38 5.10
N GLU A 130 10.57 15.07 5.23
CA GLU A 130 10.32 14.36 6.49
C GLU A 130 11.28 13.17 6.58
N GLU A 131 12.11 13.13 7.63
CA GLU A 131 13.04 12.03 7.88
C GLU A 131 12.39 10.88 8.66
N GLN A 132 11.24 11.15 9.30
CA GLN A 132 10.48 10.17 10.09
C GLN A 132 9.00 10.27 9.76
N MET A 133 8.39 9.15 9.43
CA MET A 133 6.98 9.06 9.10
C MET A 133 6.31 7.94 9.88
N GLN A 134 5.06 8.16 10.27
CA GLN A 134 4.24 7.14 10.91
C GLN A 134 3.20 6.62 9.92
N VAL A 135 2.98 5.31 9.93
CA VAL A 135 1.96 4.64 9.15
C VAL A 135 1.10 3.75 10.04
N ALA A 136 -0.16 3.64 9.71
CA ALA A 136 -1.09 2.77 10.42
C ALA A 136 -0.70 1.30 10.28
N SER A 137 -1.20 0.45 11.18
CA SER A 137 -1.03 -1.00 11.07
C SER A 137 -1.71 -1.56 9.81
N SER A 138 -2.86 -1.01 9.42
CA SER A 138 -3.59 -1.39 8.21
C SER A 138 -4.22 -0.19 7.52
N ALA A 139 -4.44 -0.31 6.22
CA ALA A 139 -5.21 0.63 5.40
C ALA A 139 -5.74 -0.11 4.17
N ALA A 140 -6.70 0.47 3.44
CA ALA A 140 -7.09 -0.04 2.13
C ALA A 140 -5.86 -0.13 1.21
N TYR A 141 -5.79 -1.15 0.38
CA TYR A 141 -4.59 -1.51 -0.40
C TYR A 141 -4.02 -0.33 -1.19
N GLU A 142 -4.88 0.42 -1.86
CA GLU A 142 -4.50 1.60 -2.65
C GLU A 142 -3.93 2.76 -1.81
N LYS A 143 -4.12 2.73 -0.49
CA LYS A 143 -3.61 3.73 0.46
C LYS A 143 -2.34 3.28 1.19
N ARG A 144 -1.88 2.04 0.95
CA ARG A 144 -0.68 1.48 1.61
C ARG A 144 0.60 1.99 0.97
N HIS A 145 0.78 3.29 0.98
CA HIS A 145 2.02 3.95 0.58
C HIS A 145 2.21 5.21 1.38
N VAL A 146 3.45 5.55 1.63
CA VAL A 146 3.85 6.88 2.10
C VAL A 146 4.38 7.68 0.92
N LYS A 147 4.25 9.00 1.01
CA LYS A 147 4.78 9.95 0.06
C LYS A 147 5.60 10.96 0.82
N THR A 148 6.82 11.19 0.37
CA THR A 148 7.69 12.24 0.90
C THR A 148 8.41 12.92 -0.24
N ARG A 149 8.75 14.19 -0.04
CA ARG A 149 9.47 14.96 -1.03
C ARG A 149 10.96 14.88 -0.76
N VAL A 150 11.70 14.63 -1.83
CA VAL A 150 13.16 14.64 -1.85
C VAL A 150 13.61 15.81 -2.70
N THR A 151 14.51 16.63 -2.15
CA THR A 151 15.14 17.74 -2.85
C THR A 151 16.64 17.47 -2.90
N THR A 152 17.23 17.46 -4.09
CA THR A 152 18.61 17.00 -4.29
C THR A 152 19.32 17.73 -5.43
N ASN A 153 20.65 17.81 -5.35
CA ASN A 153 21.54 18.24 -6.44
C ASN A 153 22.51 17.12 -6.86
N VAL A 154 22.14 15.87 -6.59
CA VAL A 154 22.91 14.67 -6.99
C VAL A 154 21.96 13.56 -7.39
N ALA A 155 22.38 12.70 -8.31
CA ALA A 155 21.67 11.48 -8.60
C ALA A 155 21.78 10.51 -7.40
N PHE A 156 20.68 9.84 -7.02
CA PHE A 156 20.66 8.91 -5.90
C PHE A 156 19.78 7.71 -6.19
N ILE A 157 19.95 6.69 -5.39
CA ILE A 157 19.10 5.50 -5.36
C ILE A 157 18.59 5.27 -3.93
N LEU A 158 17.50 4.56 -3.82
CA LEU A 158 17.07 3.97 -2.55
C LEU A 158 17.79 2.62 -2.41
N ASP A 159 18.53 2.46 -1.30
CA ASP A 159 19.18 1.17 -1.01
C ASP A 159 18.11 0.07 -0.87
N PRO A 160 18.16 -0.99 -1.69
CA PRO A 160 17.20 -2.09 -1.56
C PRO A 160 17.36 -2.86 -0.25
N GLN A 161 18.48 -2.68 0.47
CA GLN A 161 18.73 -3.29 1.77
C GLN A 161 18.09 -2.44 2.89
N VAL A 162 16.78 -2.63 3.10
CA VAL A 162 16.07 -1.95 4.18
C VAL A 162 16.42 -2.60 5.51
N GLU A 163 16.76 -1.78 6.51
CA GLU A 163 16.99 -2.24 7.88
C GLU A 163 15.66 -2.28 8.65
N TYR A 164 15.40 -3.41 9.32
CA TYR A 164 14.16 -3.62 10.07
C TYR A 164 14.45 -3.84 11.55
N GLU A 165 13.66 -3.20 12.41
CA GLU A 165 13.66 -3.43 13.85
C GLU A 165 12.23 -3.37 14.41
N LEU A 166 12.07 -3.80 15.66
CA LEU A 166 10.84 -3.66 16.42
C LEU A 166 10.97 -2.51 17.43
N GLY A 167 9.86 -1.84 17.69
CA GLY A 167 9.81 -0.79 18.71
C GLY A 167 9.88 -1.32 20.14
N GLU A 168 9.55 -2.59 20.32
CA GLU A 168 9.54 -3.31 21.61
C GLU A 168 10.05 -4.74 21.47
N GLU A 169 10.46 -5.36 22.56
CA GLU A 169 10.95 -6.76 22.59
C GLU A 169 9.79 -7.76 22.40
N LEU A 170 10.07 -8.85 21.68
CA LEU A 170 9.14 -9.96 21.53
C LEU A 170 8.94 -10.69 22.87
N THR A 171 7.69 -11.07 23.16
CA THR A 171 7.44 -12.02 24.25
C THR A 171 8.09 -13.38 23.94
N PRO A 172 8.35 -14.24 24.96
CA PRO A 172 8.90 -15.56 24.72
C PRO A 172 8.06 -16.40 23.76
N GLU A 173 6.74 -16.31 23.85
CA GLU A 173 5.77 -17.01 23.00
C GLU A 173 5.86 -16.50 21.57
N ASP A 174 5.82 -15.20 21.36
CA ASP A 174 5.87 -14.58 20.03
C ASP A 174 7.23 -14.79 19.36
N ARG A 175 8.32 -14.91 20.14
CA ARG A 175 9.65 -15.23 19.60
C ARG A 175 9.71 -16.61 18.94
N VAL A 176 8.88 -17.54 19.38
CA VAL A 176 8.78 -18.88 18.79
C VAL A 176 7.86 -18.85 17.56
N LEU A 177 6.78 -18.05 17.62
CA LEU A 177 5.74 -18.03 16.61
C LEU A 177 6.05 -17.14 15.40
N LEU A 178 6.75 -16.00 15.64
CA LEU A 178 6.99 -15.00 14.59
C LEU A 178 8.29 -15.30 13.84
N THR A 179 8.22 -15.15 12.54
CA THR A 179 9.34 -15.35 11.63
C THR A 179 9.82 -14.02 11.03
N ASP A 180 10.95 -14.05 10.35
CA ASP A 180 11.45 -12.88 9.61
C ASP A 180 10.43 -12.36 8.58
N LYS A 181 9.63 -13.23 7.96
CA LYS A 181 8.56 -12.81 7.03
C LYS A 181 7.48 -11.94 7.69
N ASP A 182 7.28 -12.11 8.98
CA ASP A 182 6.30 -11.34 9.75
C ASP A 182 6.82 -9.99 10.19
N LEU A 183 8.12 -9.91 10.36
CA LEU A 183 8.80 -8.76 10.97
C LEU A 183 9.52 -7.87 9.96
N LYS A 184 9.96 -8.44 8.83
CA LYS A 184 10.78 -7.78 7.81
C LYS A 184 10.08 -7.79 6.44
N GLY A 185 10.63 -7.04 5.48
CA GLY A 185 10.15 -7.06 4.09
C GLY A 185 8.81 -6.38 3.86
N TRP A 186 8.28 -5.66 4.85
CA TRP A 186 6.99 -4.97 4.76
C TRP A 186 7.05 -3.62 4.02
N VAL A 187 8.24 -3.13 3.71
CA VAL A 187 8.47 -1.99 2.81
C VAL A 187 9.01 -2.54 1.49
N ARG A 188 8.47 -2.04 0.38
CA ARG A 188 8.93 -2.44 -0.94
C ARG A 188 9.64 -1.27 -1.62
N ILE A 189 10.86 -1.53 -2.08
CA ILE A 189 11.63 -0.61 -2.92
C ILE A 189 11.64 -1.21 -4.32
N ASP A 190 10.94 -0.60 -5.24
CA ASP A 190 10.81 -1.02 -6.63
C ASP A 190 10.93 0.18 -7.58
N ALA A 191 10.88 -0.05 -8.88
CA ALA A 191 11.01 0.99 -9.89
C ALA A 191 9.91 2.08 -9.80
N ALA A 192 8.75 1.77 -9.19
CA ALA A 192 7.67 2.74 -8.99
C ALA A 192 7.88 3.63 -7.75
N THR A 193 8.89 3.35 -6.93
CA THR A 193 9.22 4.14 -5.74
C THR A 193 9.82 5.49 -6.10
N LEU A 194 10.59 5.55 -7.19
CA LEU A 194 11.12 6.78 -7.76
C LEU A 194 10.24 7.23 -8.93
N PRO A 195 10.26 8.53 -9.31
CA PRO A 195 9.68 9.00 -10.55
C PRO A 195 10.23 8.20 -11.73
N SER A 196 9.41 7.99 -12.77
CA SER A 196 9.87 7.31 -13.99
C SER A 196 11.08 8.00 -14.58
N ASP A 197 11.91 7.23 -15.29
CA ASP A 197 13.07 7.80 -15.99
C ASP A 197 12.67 8.92 -16.95
N GLU A 198 11.50 8.83 -17.59
CA GLU A 198 10.94 9.87 -18.45
C GLU A 198 10.62 11.16 -17.69
N GLU A 199 10.07 11.06 -16.46
CA GLU A 199 9.83 12.23 -15.60
C GLU A 199 11.14 12.80 -15.05
N GLN A 200 12.14 11.95 -14.81
CA GLN A 200 13.48 12.40 -14.42
C GLN A 200 14.26 12.98 -15.59
N GLU A 201 14.15 12.41 -16.79
CA GLU A 201 14.85 12.85 -18.01
C GLU A 201 14.28 14.15 -18.59
N ALA A 202 12.98 14.39 -18.48
CA ALA A 202 12.35 15.63 -18.97
C ALA A 202 12.91 16.88 -18.27
N GLU A 203 13.51 16.75 -17.07
CA GLU A 203 14.18 17.83 -16.34
C GLU A 203 15.72 17.75 -16.42
N LEU A 204 16.29 16.75 -17.10
CA LEU A 204 17.72 16.39 -17.02
C LEU A 204 18.52 16.84 -18.24
N ASP A 205 18.93 18.09 -18.30
CA ASP A 205 20.13 18.46 -19.05
C ASP A 205 21.44 18.14 -18.28
N SER A 206 21.37 17.81 -17.00
CA SER A 206 22.47 17.23 -16.22
C SER A 206 21.96 16.53 -14.96
N LYS A 207 22.57 15.37 -14.64
CA LYS A 207 22.27 14.56 -13.42
C LYS A 207 22.51 15.32 -12.12
N ASP A 208 23.21 16.43 -12.16
CA ASP A 208 23.64 17.26 -11.03
C ASP A 208 22.81 18.53 -10.86
N ARG A 209 21.76 18.72 -11.67
CA ARG A 209 20.88 19.87 -11.52
C ARG A 209 20.05 19.74 -10.26
N PRO A 210 19.95 20.79 -9.44
CA PRO A 210 19.04 20.79 -8.29
C PRO A 210 17.60 20.56 -8.72
N ARG A 211 16.92 19.61 -8.05
CA ARG A 211 15.56 19.19 -8.36
C ARG A 211 14.81 18.76 -7.11
N SER A 212 13.49 18.76 -7.18
CA SER A 212 12.60 18.29 -6.13
C SER A 212 11.52 17.43 -6.74
N PHE A 213 11.25 16.27 -6.14
CA PHE A 213 10.20 15.36 -6.58
C PHE A 213 9.64 14.53 -5.42
N GLU A 214 8.48 13.96 -5.61
CA GLU A 214 7.84 13.08 -4.65
C GLU A 214 8.28 11.63 -4.90
N ILE A 215 8.72 10.95 -3.84
CA ILE A 215 8.91 9.50 -3.85
C ILE A 215 7.71 8.83 -3.17
N ARG A 216 7.36 7.64 -3.67
CA ARG A 216 6.23 6.86 -3.19
C ARG A 216 6.70 5.49 -2.75
N ILE A 217 6.58 5.18 -1.46
CA ILE A 217 7.07 3.94 -0.88
C ILE A 217 5.88 3.09 -0.43
N PRO A 218 5.59 1.97 -1.12
CA PRO A 218 4.57 1.02 -0.73
C PRO A 218 4.95 0.27 0.55
N TRP A 219 3.94 -0.04 1.36
CA TRP A 219 4.11 -0.83 2.58
C TRP A 219 3.02 -1.88 2.73
N GLU A 220 3.35 -2.98 3.40
CA GLU A 220 2.42 -4.06 3.73
C GLU A 220 1.84 -3.88 5.13
N MET A 221 0.58 -4.31 5.31
CA MET A 221 -0.07 -4.20 6.60
C MET A 221 0.72 -4.91 7.71
N ASN A 222 0.65 -4.35 8.89
CA ASN A 222 1.16 -5.00 10.09
C ASN A 222 0.11 -5.95 10.66
N THR A 223 0.45 -7.20 10.83
CA THR A 223 -0.43 -8.21 11.40
C THR A 223 0.10 -8.74 12.73
N VAL A 224 1.22 -8.19 13.18
CA VAL A 224 1.80 -8.56 14.47
C VAL A 224 1.56 -7.46 15.51
N PRO A 225 1.40 -7.80 16.80
CA PRO A 225 1.09 -6.84 17.86
C PRO A 225 2.33 -6.10 18.35
N TYR A 226 3.19 -5.71 17.40
CA TYR A 226 4.44 -4.99 17.65
C TYR A 226 4.59 -3.85 16.66
N THR A 227 5.11 -2.74 17.13
CA THR A 227 5.51 -1.64 16.25
C THR A 227 6.69 -2.07 15.40
N ARG A 228 6.58 -1.90 14.08
CA ARG A 228 7.67 -2.19 13.14
C ARG A 228 8.34 -0.89 12.69
N ILE A 229 9.65 -0.92 12.56
CA ILE A 229 10.44 0.21 12.11
C ILE A 229 11.26 -0.23 10.91
N ALA A 230 11.25 0.57 9.85
CA ALA A 230 12.07 0.38 8.66
C ALA A 230 12.92 1.62 8.43
N ARG A 231 14.24 1.43 8.23
CA ARG A 231 15.16 2.48 7.83
C ARG A 231 15.58 2.26 6.40
N ILE A 232 15.28 3.24 5.57
CA ILE A 232 15.55 3.24 4.14
C ILE A 232 16.65 4.26 3.91
N ARG A 233 17.79 3.81 3.36
CA ARG A 233 18.91 4.67 3.04
C ARG A 233 18.75 5.24 1.65
N LEU A 234 18.94 6.54 1.53
CA LEU A 234 19.12 7.24 0.26
C LEU A 234 20.61 7.47 0.07
N ILE A 235 21.19 6.84 -0.94
CA ILE A 235 22.62 6.87 -1.21
C ILE A 235 22.87 7.47 -2.59
N PRO A 236 24.01 8.17 -2.81
CA PRO A 236 24.36 8.63 -4.14
C PRO A 236 24.39 7.47 -5.15
N ALA A 237 24.01 7.75 -6.38
CA ALA A 237 24.10 6.76 -7.46
C ALA A 237 25.54 6.48 -7.90
N ASP A 238 26.47 7.37 -7.52
CA ASP A 238 27.91 7.26 -7.75
C ASP A 238 28.60 7.16 -6.39
N ASP A 239 29.31 6.06 -6.16
CA ASP A 239 29.97 5.73 -4.89
C ASP A 239 31.10 6.72 -4.53
N ASP A 240 31.64 7.46 -5.51
CA ASP A 240 32.70 8.45 -5.28
C ASP A 240 32.16 9.79 -4.75
N VAL A 241 30.86 9.95 -4.64
CA VAL A 241 30.23 11.18 -4.17
C VAL A 241 30.12 11.20 -2.64
N GLU A 242 30.76 12.18 -2.02
CA GLU A 242 30.59 12.48 -0.59
C GLU A 242 29.40 13.44 -0.39
N LEU A 243 28.43 13.02 0.44
CA LEU A 243 27.32 13.87 0.81
C LEU A 243 27.68 14.81 1.95
N VAL A 244 27.04 15.99 1.93
CA VAL A 244 27.05 16.90 3.08
C VAL A 244 25.61 17.10 3.58
N ASP A 245 25.48 17.40 4.86
CA ASP A 245 24.19 17.80 5.46
C ASP A 245 23.79 19.24 5.05
N LYS A 246 22.65 19.69 5.52
CA LYS A 246 22.15 21.06 5.25
C LYS A 246 23.12 22.17 5.70
N ASP A 247 23.96 21.89 6.68
CA ASP A 247 24.95 22.83 7.19
C ASP A 247 26.32 22.74 6.46
N GLY A 248 26.42 21.85 5.45
CA GLY A 248 27.64 21.64 4.66
C GLY A 248 28.68 20.73 5.32
N LYS A 249 28.30 20.01 6.36
CA LYS A 249 29.18 19.04 7.02
C LYS A 249 29.08 17.68 6.37
N PRO A 250 30.19 16.94 6.22
CA PRO A 250 30.12 15.57 5.69
C PRO A 250 29.10 14.72 6.42
N THR A 251 28.26 14.00 5.68
CA THR A 251 27.31 13.02 6.20
C THR A 251 27.49 11.69 5.45
N GLY A 252 27.37 10.56 6.17
CA GLY A 252 27.58 9.26 5.55
C GLY A 252 26.38 8.80 4.73
N GLU A 253 25.20 9.15 5.17
CA GLU A 253 23.94 8.65 4.59
C GLU A 253 22.76 9.53 4.95
N VAL A 254 21.69 9.42 4.17
CA VAL A 254 20.40 10.04 4.45
C VAL A 254 19.40 8.92 4.70
N ILE A 255 18.72 8.94 5.83
CA ILE A 255 17.82 7.87 6.27
C ILE A 255 16.39 8.38 6.39
N LEU A 256 15.48 7.71 5.68
CA LEU A 256 14.05 7.81 5.91
C LEU A 256 13.60 6.69 6.84
N THR A 257 13.05 7.04 7.98
CA THR A 257 12.53 6.10 8.98
C THR A 257 11.02 6.02 8.90
N LEU A 258 10.49 4.83 8.63
CA LEU A 258 9.06 4.55 8.70
C LEU A 258 8.77 3.78 9.99
N ARG A 259 7.83 4.30 10.79
CA ARG A 259 7.35 3.65 12.00
C ARG A 259 5.91 3.21 11.78
N GLN A 260 5.67 1.89 11.76
CA GLN A 260 4.35 1.33 11.58
C GLN A 260 3.73 0.92 12.91
N GLU A 261 2.50 1.34 13.14
CA GLU A 261 1.75 0.99 14.34
C GLU A 261 1.60 -0.52 14.51
N ALA A 262 1.58 -0.96 15.77
CA ALA A 262 1.27 -2.33 16.13
C ALA A 262 -0.15 -2.72 15.70
N ALA A 263 -0.32 -3.94 15.22
CA ALA A 263 -1.65 -4.50 15.01
C ALA A 263 -2.31 -4.85 16.35
N ARG A 264 -3.62 -5.03 16.33
CA ARG A 264 -4.33 -5.62 17.47
C ARG A 264 -3.92 -7.08 17.61
N ARG A 265 -3.69 -7.53 18.84
CA ARG A 265 -3.41 -8.93 19.10
C ARG A 265 -4.65 -9.78 18.81
N ILE A 266 -4.47 -10.85 18.06
CA ILE A 266 -5.51 -11.86 17.84
C ILE A 266 -5.58 -12.71 19.12
N THR A 267 -6.72 -12.68 19.78
CA THR A 267 -6.99 -13.42 21.03
C THR A 267 -7.74 -14.71 20.75
N ASP A 268 -7.71 -15.68 21.69
CA ASP A 268 -8.46 -16.94 21.55
C ASP A 268 -9.90 -16.74 22.04
N ASP A 269 -10.64 -15.88 21.32
CA ASP A 269 -12.06 -15.60 21.57
C ASP A 269 -12.75 -15.20 20.24
N ARG A 270 -14.05 -14.94 20.31
CA ARG A 270 -14.84 -14.53 19.14
C ARG A 270 -14.32 -13.24 18.49
N ALA A 271 -13.79 -12.30 19.28
CA ALA A 271 -13.23 -11.07 18.74
C ALA A 271 -11.91 -11.35 17.99
N GLY A 272 -11.11 -12.27 18.49
CA GLY A 272 -9.94 -12.76 17.81
C GLY A 272 -10.25 -13.49 16.51
N ASP A 273 -11.30 -14.32 16.47
CA ASP A 273 -11.74 -14.97 15.24
C ASP A 273 -12.13 -13.94 14.17
N SER A 274 -12.89 -12.91 14.56
CA SER A 274 -13.28 -11.86 13.60
C SER A 274 -12.05 -11.11 13.06
N LEU A 275 -11.08 -10.82 13.93
CA LEU A 275 -9.84 -10.17 13.53
C LEU A 275 -8.99 -11.07 12.62
N ALA A 276 -8.94 -12.38 12.91
CA ALA A 276 -8.26 -13.36 12.06
C ALA A 276 -8.88 -13.42 10.66
N VAL A 277 -10.20 -13.54 10.56
CA VAL A 277 -10.94 -13.56 9.29
C VAL A 277 -10.69 -12.30 8.46
N ILE A 278 -10.79 -11.11 9.09
CA ILE A 278 -10.50 -9.82 8.42
C ILE A 278 -9.05 -9.80 7.92
N THR A 279 -8.10 -10.19 8.78
CA THR A 279 -6.67 -10.18 8.45
C THR A 279 -6.36 -11.12 7.28
N ILE A 280 -6.94 -12.33 7.28
CA ILE A 280 -6.80 -13.28 6.17
C ILE A 280 -7.35 -12.69 4.88
N ASN A 281 -8.56 -12.11 4.94
CA ASN A 281 -9.19 -11.48 3.79
C ASN A 281 -8.32 -10.37 3.17
N GLU A 282 -7.78 -9.49 4.00
CA GLU A 282 -6.93 -8.39 3.56
C GLU A 282 -5.59 -8.88 2.97
N LYS A 283 -4.97 -9.90 3.57
CA LYS A 283 -3.74 -10.52 3.03
C LYS A 283 -3.98 -11.26 1.73
N LEU A 284 -5.09 -11.94 1.60
CA LEU A 284 -5.51 -12.59 0.36
C LEU A 284 -5.91 -11.59 -0.72
N GLN A 285 -6.14 -10.32 -0.37
CA GLN A 285 -6.75 -9.33 -1.26
C GLN A 285 -8.01 -9.88 -1.95
N SER A 286 -8.80 -10.62 -1.16
CA SER A 286 -10.01 -11.24 -1.67
C SER A 286 -11.10 -10.19 -1.91
N MET A 287 -12.05 -10.50 -2.79
CA MET A 287 -13.17 -9.59 -3.09
C MET A 287 -14.26 -9.59 -2.01
N MET A 288 -14.05 -10.31 -0.90
CA MET A 288 -15.02 -10.30 0.20
C MET A 288 -15.07 -8.92 0.87
N SER A 289 -16.26 -8.37 0.94
CA SER A 289 -16.51 -7.04 1.51
C SER A 289 -17.53 -7.16 2.64
N TRP A 290 -17.05 -7.29 3.86
CA TRP A 290 -17.91 -7.32 5.03
C TRP A 290 -18.03 -5.94 5.68
N ASN A 291 -19.22 -5.65 6.21
CA ASN A 291 -19.38 -4.52 7.11
C ASN A 291 -18.81 -4.91 8.49
N THR A 292 -17.58 -4.54 8.76
CA THR A 292 -16.87 -4.90 10.01
C THR A 292 -17.46 -4.24 11.26
N SER A 293 -18.39 -3.28 11.11
CA SER A 293 -19.16 -2.72 12.22
C SER A 293 -20.36 -3.59 12.63
N GLU A 294 -20.75 -4.55 11.77
CA GLU A 294 -21.79 -5.49 12.05
C GLU A 294 -21.29 -6.75 12.73
N ASN A 295 -22.21 -7.52 13.31
CA ASN A 295 -21.90 -8.80 13.91
C ASN A 295 -21.43 -9.78 12.82
N MET A 296 -20.40 -10.55 13.11
CA MET A 296 -19.84 -11.56 12.22
C MET A 296 -20.87 -12.62 11.74
N THR A 297 -21.98 -12.83 12.47
CA THR A 297 -23.10 -13.64 12.01
C THR A 297 -23.74 -13.15 10.71
N ASN A 298 -23.56 -11.89 10.37
CA ASN A 298 -24.10 -11.26 9.16
C ASN A 298 -23.08 -11.22 8.01
N TRP A 299 -21.91 -11.80 8.20
CA TRP A 299 -20.88 -11.81 7.18
C TRP A 299 -21.11 -12.94 6.19
N ASP A 300 -21.23 -12.60 4.92
CA ASP A 300 -21.37 -13.60 3.87
C ASP A 300 -20.20 -14.58 3.87
N MET A 301 -20.47 -15.85 3.63
CA MET A 301 -19.47 -16.93 3.60
C MET A 301 -18.73 -17.17 4.93
N VAL A 302 -19.26 -16.70 6.04
CA VAL A 302 -18.81 -17.02 7.40
C VAL A 302 -19.97 -17.63 8.16
N THR A 303 -19.76 -18.77 8.77
CA THR A 303 -20.73 -19.36 9.71
C THR A 303 -20.09 -19.56 11.07
N LEU A 304 -20.89 -19.47 12.10
CA LEU A 304 -20.45 -19.65 13.48
C LEU A 304 -21.08 -20.90 14.05
N TRP A 305 -20.43 -21.50 15.03
CA TRP A 305 -21.03 -22.53 15.86
C TRP A 305 -22.20 -21.96 16.67
N GLU A 306 -23.32 -22.64 16.63
CA GLU A 306 -24.52 -22.31 17.42
C GLU A 306 -24.66 -23.24 18.63
N GLU A 307 -25.37 -22.81 19.64
CA GLU A 307 -25.62 -23.62 20.82
C GLU A 307 -26.39 -24.88 20.48
N THR A 308 -27.23 -24.82 19.45
CA THR A 308 -28.08 -25.90 18.95
C THR A 308 -27.37 -26.95 18.08
N ASP A 309 -26.12 -26.67 17.69
CA ASP A 309 -25.34 -27.61 16.88
C ASP A 309 -24.99 -28.87 17.69
N GLU A 310 -25.52 -30.00 17.28
CA GLU A 310 -25.30 -31.27 17.96
C GLU A 310 -23.86 -31.79 17.81
N ASP A 311 -23.18 -31.38 16.73
CA ASP A 311 -21.82 -31.79 16.37
C ASP A 311 -20.75 -30.77 16.76
N LYS A 312 -21.09 -29.76 17.57
CA LYS A 312 -20.10 -28.77 18.08
C LYS A 312 -19.01 -29.51 18.90
N PRO A 313 -17.74 -29.09 18.73
CA PRO A 313 -16.63 -29.80 19.40
C PRO A 313 -16.65 -29.64 20.92
N CYS A 314 -17.08 -28.48 21.43
CA CYS A 314 -17.22 -28.20 22.86
C CYS A 314 -18.07 -26.91 23.04
N ASP A 315 -18.39 -26.58 24.28
CA ASP A 315 -19.23 -25.40 24.57
C ASP A 315 -18.50 -24.08 24.28
N GLU A 316 -17.17 -24.05 24.39
CA GLU A 316 -16.32 -22.90 24.07
C GLU A 316 -16.30 -22.57 22.57
N ALA A 317 -16.71 -23.49 21.71
CA ALA A 317 -16.83 -23.27 20.28
C ALA A 317 -18.05 -22.39 19.93
N VAL A 318 -19.06 -22.29 20.78
CA VAL A 318 -20.27 -21.49 20.51
C VAL A 318 -19.92 -20.03 20.23
N GLY A 319 -20.36 -19.54 19.06
CA GLY A 319 -20.07 -18.19 18.60
C GLY A 319 -18.70 -18.01 17.93
N ARG A 320 -17.86 -19.06 17.88
CA ARG A 320 -16.59 -19.09 17.14
C ARG A 320 -16.84 -19.47 15.68
N VAL A 321 -15.86 -19.20 14.82
CA VAL A 321 -15.99 -19.50 13.38
C VAL A 321 -16.02 -21.00 13.16
N ARG A 322 -17.11 -21.48 12.54
CA ARG A 322 -17.32 -22.86 12.08
C ARG A 322 -16.83 -23.05 10.65
N SER A 323 -17.20 -22.15 9.76
CA SER A 323 -16.75 -22.18 8.37
C SER A 323 -16.42 -20.81 7.83
N VAL A 324 -15.46 -20.74 6.91
CA VAL A 324 -15.15 -19.57 6.14
C VAL A 324 -14.73 -19.93 4.73
N SER A 325 -15.20 -19.11 3.76
CA SER A 325 -14.84 -19.27 2.35
C SER A 325 -14.33 -17.95 1.79
N PHE A 326 -13.18 -18.01 1.11
CA PHE A 326 -12.62 -16.89 0.38
C PHE A 326 -12.62 -17.20 -1.12
N SER A 327 -13.04 -16.22 -1.91
CA SER A 327 -13.06 -16.34 -3.36
C SER A 327 -12.40 -15.13 -4.03
N MET A 328 -11.93 -15.34 -5.26
CA MET A 328 -11.34 -14.27 -6.08
C MET A 328 -10.19 -13.53 -5.37
N PHE A 329 -9.27 -14.29 -4.79
CA PHE A 329 -8.11 -13.77 -4.09
C PHE A 329 -6.92 -13.50 -5.03
N ASP A 330 -5.94 -12.70 -4.58
CA ASP A 330 -4.72 -12.36 -5.31
C ASP A 330 -3.45 -12.55 -4.46
N LEU A 331 -2.96 -13.80 -4.41
CA LEU A 331 -1.65 -14.12 -3.86
C LEU A 331 -0.59 -14.13 -4.96
N LYS A 332 0.59 -13.63 -4.65
CA LYS A 332 1.76 -13.70 -5.53
C LYS A 332 2.40 -15.08 -5.45
N GLU A 333 3.19 -15.41 -6.48
CA GLU A 333 4.01 -16.63 -6.45
C GLU A 333 4.94 -16.64 -5.23
N GLY A 334 5.00 -17.76 -4.52
CA GLY A 334 5.77 -17.91 -3.28
C GLY A 334 5.06 -17.47 -2.00
N GLU A 335 3.88 -16.82 -2.11
CA GLU A 335 3.02 -16.56 -0.95
C GLU A 335 2.19 -17.80 -0.62
N THR A 336 1.81 -17.93 0.65
CA THR A 336 0.98 -19.03 1.16
C THR A 336 -0.34 -18.50 1.72
N ILE A 337 -1.25 -19.39 2.09
CA ILE A 337 -2.42 -19.01 2.89
C ILE A 337 -1.94 -18.28 4.14
N PRO A 338 -2.54 -17.13 4.47
CA PRO A 338 -2.14 -16.37 5.64
C PRO A 338 -2.13 -17.20 6.92
N ARG A 339 -1.04 -17.14 7.65
CA ARG A 339 -0.82 -17.92 8.88
C ARG A 339 -1.88 -17.68 9.95
N GLU A 340 -2.61 -16.58 9.87
CA GLU A 340 -3.68 -16.23 10.79
C GLU A 340 -4.82 -17.25 10.77
N ILE A 341 -4.85 -18.14 9.78
CA ILE A 341 -5.78 -19.29 9.74
C ILE A 341 -5.71 -20.15 11.02
N ARG A 342 -4.52 -20.30 11.62
CA ARG A 342 -4.34 -21.08 12.86
C ARG A 342 -5.10 -20.56 14.07
N TYR A 343 -5.46 -19.26 14.07
CA TYR A 343 -6.25 -18.67 15.17
C TYR A 343 -7.73 -19.04 15.10
N LEU A 344 -8.21 -19.55 13.96
CA LEU A 344 -9.57 -20.06 13.83
C LEU A 344 -9.67 -21.47 14.40
N LYS A 345 -9.42 -21.59 15.70
CA LYS A 345 -9.21 -22.83 16.43
C LYS A 345 -10.31 -23.90 16.22
N TYR A 346 -11.56 -23.45 16.12
CA TYR A 346 -12.72 -24.33 16.00
C TYR A 346 -13.25 -24.46 14.57
N LEU A 347 -12.42 -24.11 13.57
CA LEU A 347 -12.79 -24.16 12.17
C LEU A 347 -13.05 -25.61 11.73
N GLU A 348 -14.26 -25.88 11.23
CA GLU A 348 -14.68 -27.17 10.70
C GLU A 348 -14.52 -27.24 9.18
N SER A 349 -14.78 -26.13 8.47
CA SER A 349 -14.71 -26.07 7.02
C SER A 349 -13.98 -24.84 6.53
N PHE A 350 -13.00 -25.05 5.66
CA PHE A 350 -12.26 -24.00 4.97
C PHE A 350 -12.33 -24.16 3.48
N THR A 351 -12.73 -23.08 2.77
CA THR A 351 -12.78 -23.07 1.31
C THR A 351 -11.97 -21.88 0.77
N LEU A 352 -11.07 -22.17 -0.15
CA LEU A 352 -10.31 -21.20 -0.90
C LEU A 352 -10.45 -21.45 -2.38
N GLN A 353 -11.17 -20.57 -3.09
CA GLN A 353 -11.47 -20.74 -4.51
C GLN A 353 -10.95 -19.57 -5.33
N SER A 354 -10.06 -19.85 -6.26
CA SER A 354 -9.67 -18.89 -7.30
C SER A 354 -10.60 -19.04 -8.51
N ASN A 355 -11.03 -17.93 -9.07
CA ASN A 355 -11.78 -17.90 -10.34
C ASN A 355 -10.88 -17.68 -11.56
N THR A 356 -9.58 -17.51 -11.36
CA THR A 356 -8.61 -17.29 -12.43
C THR A 356 -7.87 -18.59 -12.73
N ASN A 357 -7.51 -18.81 -14.00
CA ASN A 357 -6.66 -19.91 -14.43
C ASN A 357 -5.23 -19.73 -13.84
N ARG A 358 -5.07 -20.00 -12.56
CA ARG A 358 -3.77 -19.91 -11.87
C ARG A 358 -2.87 -21.12 -12.13
N HIS A 359 -3.21 -22.00 -13.05
CA HIS A 359 -2.40 -23.14 -13.49
C HIS A 359 -0.96 -22.78 -13.96
N GLN A 360 -0.68 -21.49 -14.12
CA GLN A 360 0.66 -21.02 -14.49
C GLN A 360 1.53 -20.66 -13.29
N ARG A 361 0.97 -20.60 -12.09
CA ARG A 361 1.69 -20.26 -10.85
C ARG A 361 1.99 -21.52 -10.05
N GLU A 362 3.14 -21.56 -9.42
CA GLU A 362 3.53 -22.60 -8.49
C GLU A 362 3.31 -22.09 -7.07
N MET A 363 2.28 -22.62 -6.41
CA MET A 363 1.89 -22.21 -5.07
C MET A 363 2.15 -23.33 -4.06
N GLU A 364 2.45 -22.94 -2.83
CA GLU A 364 2.59 -23.86 -1.71
C GLU A 364 1.50 -23.59 -0.67
N LEU A 365 1.19 -24.62 0.10
CA LEU A 365 0.29 -24.54 1.24
C LEU A 365 1.15 -24.35 2.50
N GLY A 366 0.86 -23.31 3.30
CA GLY A 366 1.52 -23.10 4.58
C GLY A 366 1.20 -24.22 5.58
N ALA A 367 2.11 -24.50 6.50
CA ALA A 367 1.93 -25.54 7.52
C ALA A 367 0.87 -25.15 8.57
N GLU A 368 0.55 -23.87 8.69
CA GLU A 368 -0.35 -23.32 9.72
C GLU A 368 -1.79 -23.85 9.61
N ILE A 369 -2.24 -24.20 8.40
CA ILE A 369 -3.54 -24.84 8.22
C ILE A 369 -3.59 -26.24 8.84
N CYS A 370 -2.43 -26.88 8.98
CA CYS A 370 -2.29 -28.20 9.58
C CYS A 370 -2.36 -28.18 11.11
N GLU A 371 -2.46 -27.01 11.73
CA GLU A 371 -2.66 -26.82 13.17
C GLU A 371 -4.15 -26.82 13.57
N LEU A 372 -5.07 -26.93 12.59
CA LEU A 372 -6.51 -26.89 12.83
C LEU A 372 -7.04 -28.24 13.29
N GLU A 373 -7.31 -28.38 14.59
CA GLU A 373 -7.65 -29.64 15.24
C GLU A 373 -9.08 -30.15 14.92
N TYR A 374 -9.97 -29.27 14.40
CA TYR A 374 -11.38 -29.62 14.16
C TYR A 374 -11.76 -29.57 12.68
N LEU A 375 -10.77 -29.44 11.78
CA LEU A 375 -11.03 -29.32 10.35
C LEU A 375 -11.50 -30.63 9.75
N LYS A 376 -12.77 -30.67 9.32
CA LYS A 376 -13.36 -31.84 8.64
C LYS A 376 -13.42 -31.67 7.13
N LYS A 377 -13.51 -30.43 6.64
CA LYS A 377 -13.63 -30.12 5.23
C LYS A 377 -12.60 -29.10 4.80
N LEU A 378 -11.81 -29.44 3.80
CA LEU A 378 -10.81 -28.56 3.18
C LEU A 378 -11.00 -28.54 1.68
N GLU A 379 -11.29 -27.37 1.13
CA GLU A 379 -11.42 -27.13 -0.31
C GLU A 379 -10.44 -26.06 -0.74
N ILE A 380 -9.45 -26.44 -1.54
CA ILE A 380 -8.47 -25.52 -2.13
C ILE A 380 -8.48 -25.74 -3.63
N PHE A 381 -9.34 -24.99 -4.29
CA PHE A 381 -9.66 -25.16 -5.70
C PHE A 381 -8.94 -24.12 -6.55
N SER A 382 -8.30 -24.57 -7.63
CA SER A 382 -7.65 -23.67 -8.62
C SER A 382 -6.62 -22.70 -8.01
N TYR A 383 -5.92 -23.14 -6.98
CA TYR A 383 -4.94 -22.34 -6.23
C TYR A 383 -3.55 -22.37 -6.89
N GLY A 384 -3.21 -23.47 -7.58
CA GLY A 384 -1.89 -23.66 -8.19
C GLY A 384 -0.95 -24.49 -7.33
N LEU A 385 -1.47 -25.27 -6.37
CA LEU A 385 -0.65 -26.13 -5.49
C LEU A 385 0.21 -27.11 -6.29
N ILE A 386 1.50 -27.18 -5.94
CA ILE A 386 2.47 -28.11 -6.49
C ILE A 386 2.77 -29.28 -5.54
N ARG A 387 2.57 -29.09 -4.24
CA ARG A 387 2.81 -30.09 -3.20
C ARG A 387 2.00 -29.77 -1.94
N LEU A 388 1.85 -30.77 -1.07
CA LEU A 388 1.34 -30.62 0.28
C LEU A 388 2.52 -30.52 1.26
N PRO A 389 2.42 -29.76 2.36
CA PRO A 389 3.45 -29.73 3.40
C PRO A 389 3.54 -31.09 4.11
N ASP A 390 4.69 -31.39 4.70
CA ASP A 390 4.91 -32.65 5.41
C ASP A 390 3.97 -32.77 6.62
N GLU A 391 3.61 -31.65 7.24
CA GLU A 391 2.67 -31.56 8.35
C GLU A 391 1.23 -31.87 7.97
N PHE A 392 0.89 -31.99 6.68
CA PHE A 392 -0.47 -32.22 6.22
C PHE A 392 -1.09 -33.48 6.79
N VAL A 393 -0.26 -34.47 7.14
CA VAL A 393 -0.71 -35.69 7.80
C VAL A 393 -1.39 -35.48 9.15
N LYS A 394 -1.15 -34.36 9.83
CA LYS A 394 -1.81 -33.99 11.09
C LYS A 394 -3.33 -33.84 10.95
N LEU A 395 -3.81 -33.47 9.76
CA LEU A 395 -5.23 -33.33 9.47
C LEU A 395 -5.92 -34.68 9.29
N GLY A 396 -5.17 -35.79 9.26
CA GLY A 396 -5.69 -37.13 8.98
C GLY A 396 -6.70 -37.64 10.00
N ASP A 397 -6.59 -37.21 11.24
CA ASP A 397 -7.48 -37.67 12.33
C ASP A 397 -8.88 -37.02 12.25
N THR A 398 -9.04 -35.92 11.55
CA THR A 398 -10.29 -35.14 11.53
C THR A 398 -10.87 -34.94 10.14
N LEU A 399 -10.03 -34.92 9.09
CA LEU A 399 -10.46 -34.56 7.75
C LEU A 399 -11.35 -35.64 7.12
N GLU A 400 -12.56 -35.24 6.72
CA GLU A 400 -13.55 -36.11 6.08
C GLU A 400 -13.71 -35.82 4.58
N GLU A 401 -13.53 -34.54 4.18
CA GLU A 401 -13.64 -34.13 2.79
C GLU A 401 -12.41 -33.28 2.39
N LEU A 402 -11.79 -33.65 1.28
CA LEU A 402 -10.64 -32.99 0.72
C LEU A 402 -10.87 -32.76 -0.78
N ASP A 403 -10.94 -31.45 -1.17
CA ASP A 403 -11.00 -31.06 -2.57
C ASP A 403 -9.75 -30.23 -2.90
N LEU A 404 -8.92 -30.80 -3.75
CA LEU A 404 -7.72 -30.17 -4.29
C LEU A 404 -7.77 -30.10 -5.82
N ALA A 405 -8.97 -30.02 -6.39
CA ALA A 405 -9.18 -30.04 -7.83
C ALA A 405 -8.55 -28.78 -8.49
N SER A 406 -8.18 -28.95 -9.75
CA SER A 406 -7.60 -27.87 -10.58
C SER A 406 -6.31 -27.24 -10.04
N ASN A 407 -5.49 -27.99 -9.34
CA ASN A 407 -4.16 -27.60 -8.87
C ASN A 407 -3.03 -28.17 -9.76
N ASN A 408 -1.78 -27.80 -9.48
CA ASN A 408 -0.60 -28.06 -10.33
C ASN A 408 0.29 -29.21 -9.82
N PHE A 409 -0.27 -30.20 -9.16
CA PHE A 409 0.50 -31.33 -8.65
C PHE A 409 1.27 -32.06 -9.75
N GLY A 410 2.55 -32.30 -9.52
CA GLY A 410 3.43 -32.96 -10.47
C GLY A 410 3.10 -34.42 -10.72
N SER A 411 2.58 -35.15 -9.70
CA SER A 411 2.11 -36.50 -9.84
C SER A 411 1.04 -36.87 -8.79
N LEU A 412 0.11 -37.70 -9.17
CA LEU A 412 -0.86 -38.25 -8.25
C LEU A 412 -0.20 -39.11 -7.15
N GLN A 413 0.93 -39.75 -7.48
CA GLN A 413 1.68 -40.58 -6.54
C GLN A 413 2.22 -39.78 -5.36
N GLN A 414 2.66 -38.54 -5.58
CA GLN A 414 3.13 -37.67 -4.49
C GLN A 414 1.99 -37.33 -3.53
N ILE A 415 0.80 -37.04 -4.05
CA ILE A 415 -0.35 -36.76 -3.19
C ILE A 415 -0.77 -38.00 -2.43
N MET A 416 -0.87 -39.14 -3.12
CA MET A 416 -1.30 -40.42 -2.51
C MET A 416 -0.30 -40.97 -1.50
N ALA A 417 0.98 -40.55 -1.55
CA ALA A 417 1.96 -40.87 -0.51
C ALA A 417 1.59 -40.23 0.83
N VAL A 418 1.01 -39.04 0.79
CA VAL A 418 0.55 -38.30 1.96
C VAL A 418 -0.90 -38.64 2.29
N VAL A 419 -1.82 -38.46 1.31
CA VAL A 419 -3.26 -38.68 1.47
C VAL A 419 -3.61 -40.10 1.09
N ASN A 420 -3.65 -40.99 2.06
CA ASN A 420 -3.98 -42.41 1.89
C ASN A 420 -4.81 -42.90 3.10
N LYS A 421 -5.35 -44.08 2.98
CA LYS A 421 -6.25 -44.64 4.01
C LYS A 421 -5.59 -44.84 5.38
N THR A 422 -4.28 -44.96 5.43
CA THR A 422 -3.54 -45.09 6.70
C THR A 422 -3.42 -43.76 7.40
N ASN A 423 -3.07 -42.73 6.66
CA ASN A 423 -2.88 -41.39 7.22
C ASN A 423 -4.20 -40.61 7.40
N PHE A 424 -5.24 -40.94 6.58
CA PHE A 424 -6.55 -40.31 6.59
C PHE A 424 -7.67 -41.33 6.70
N PRO A 425 -7.83 -41.99 7.85
CA PRO A 425 -8.80 -43.10 8.00
C PRO A 425 -10.26 -42.63 7.91
N HIS A 426 -10.53 -41.35 8.21
CA HIS A 426 -11.85 -40.74 8.21
C HIS A 426 -12.25 -40.07 6.89
N LEU A 427 -11.34 -40.02 5.91
CA LEU A 427 -11.59 -39.35 4.63
C LEU A 427 -12.64 -40.13 3.82
N LYS A 428 -13.76 -39.45 3.54
CA LYS A 428 -14.93 -39.97 2.81
C LYS A 428 -14.93 -39.52 1.35
N LYS A 429 -14.40 -38.29 1.09
CA LYS A 429 -14.38 -37.68 -0.23
C LYS A 429 -13.00 -37.10 -0.52
N LEU A 430 -12.47 -37.44 -1.70
CA LEU A 430 -11.24 -36.89 -2.23
C LEU A 430 -11.47 -36.48 -3.68
N ASP A 431 -11.29 -35.20 -4.00
CA ASP A 431 -11.32 -34.70 -5.37
C ASP A 431 -9.94 -34.13 -5.76
N LEU A 432 -9.38 -34.66 -6.84
CA LEU A 432 -8.10 -34.25 -7.44
C LEU A 432 -8.27 -33.95 -8.94
N GLY A 433 -9.52 -33.77 -9.39
CA GLY A 433 -9.85 -33.61 -10.81
C GLY A 433 -9.39 -32.26 -11.41
N GLY A 434 -9.33 -32.19 -12.73
CA GLY A 434 -9.16 -30.94 -13.49
C GLY A 434 -7.78 -30.32 -13.48
N GLY A 435 -6.77 -30.88 -12.84
CA GLY A 435 -5.40 -30.38 -12.87
C GLY A 435 -4.76 -30.51 -14.26
N LYS A 436 -4.02 -29.51 -14.73
CA LYS A 436 -3.14 -29.69 -15.88
C LYS A 436 -2.03 -30.66 -15.49
N ARG A 437 -2.07 -31.87 -16.05
CA ARG A 437 -0.89 -32.73 -16.05
C ARG A 437 0.20 -32.00 -16.81
N ARG A 438 1.32 -31.70 -16.18
CA ARG A 438 2.57 -31.47 -16.93
C ARG A 438 2.90 -32.79 -17.58
N ASP A 439 2.57 -32.94 -18.85
CA ASP A 439 3.04 -34.07 -19.66
C ASP A 439 4.55 -33.95 -19.75
N THR A 440 5.25 -34.54 -18.82
CA THR A 440 6.63 -34.94 -19.06
C THR A 440 6.55 -36.17 -19.97
N VAL A 441 6.35 -35.93 -21.25
CA VAL A 441 6.68 -36.91 -22.27
C VAL A 441 8.21 -36.98 -22.31
N SER A 442 8.78 -37.82 -21.50
CA SER A 442 10.08 -38.41 -21.80
C SER A 442 9.82 -39.56 -22.74
N SER A 443 9.77 -39.28 -24.02
CA SER A 443 9.99 -40.32 -25.02
C SER A 443 11.47 -40.72 -24.93
N SER A 444 11.74 -41.78 -24.27
CA SER A 444 12.93 -42.54 -24.50
C SER A 444 12.50 -43.92 -25.02
N CYS A 445 12.73 -44.08 -26.33
CA CYS A 445 12.89 -45.39 -26.93
C CYS A 445 14.05 -46.15 -26.29
#